data_7bc311d10f4c4c987a32b6e863c7189f
#
_entry.id   7bc311d10f4c4c987a32b6e863c7189f
#
_cell.length_a   1.000
_cell.length_b   1.000
_cell.length_c   1.000
_cell.angle_alpha   90.00
_cell.angle_beta   90.00
_cell.angle_gamma   90.00
#
_symmetry.space_group_name_H-M   'P 1'
#
loop_
_entity.id
_entity.type
_entity.pdbx_description
1 polymer ?
#
loop_
_entity_poly.entity_id
_entity_poly.type
_entity_poly.pdbx_seq_one_letter_code
_entity_poly.pdbx_strand_id
1 'polypeptide(L)'
;MSKEHFGSVGFFTAYNQKKLFLRHRTSFLKDGVSQRFSEEDAITLYTFEKLLRRKPQCLPNPLPIMIDGREWNKRVIKLFNESGDTLSFRDLLKQLFAKYNMKSLPNYYLLNLSKTVSGIVINDFDFVPLFRYYLDGDIVVSNVTNSSSLQDKSFEREREISIKTIFDFERVAVREVFNNSLVKIKEDKYVTNYFGEIDSNYVIGGTLMSNLIQKYRKAIYAYIYKSDTNAINASMFDDIMYQSVLSNIKLDTFENKRFEWNNSIKKKINIWFSLYKMFNQNDKRENMVTKINELKNEISRVTKGETDLLSPESFAFGAGQLVSYLMDRSVSTNKTYAMLEPYLQKGKSRLLQDAIAQTVTVYKHDINQIYKGRFEFLASQVLTYGGDIDMKPLLKYFLAGCFSPCIIYEKTKEITNNN
;
A
#
# COMPACT_ATOMS: atom_id res chain seq x y z
N MET A 1 50.13 26.38 -4.46
CA MET A 1 49.70 25.22 -5.28
C MET A 1 48.95 24.28 -4.34
N SER A 2 47.61 24.15 -4.42
CA SER A 2 46.89 23.17 -3.66
C SER A 2 47.33 21.79 -4.14
N LYS A 3 47.78 20.94 -3.26
CA LYS A 3 48.09 19.54 -3.54
C LYS A 3 46.74 18.84 -3.82
N GLU A 4 46.45 18.61 -5.07
CA GLU A 4 45.29 17.80 -5.47
C GLU A 4 45.61 16.33 -5.22
N HIS A 5 44.80 15.66 -4.43
CA HIS A 5 44.92 14.24 -4.15
C HIS A 5 43.89 13.44 -4.96
N PHE A 6 44.31 12.36 -5.55
CA PHE A 6 43.42 11.39 -6.18
C PHE A 6 42.96 10.41 -5.10
N GLY A 7 41.82 10.69 -4.52
CA GLY A 7 41.24 9.82 -3.52
C GLY A 7 40.40 8.70 -4.12
N SER A 8 40.64 7.47 -3.73
CA SER A 8 39.68 6.40 -3.87
C SER A 8 39.00 6.19 -2.54
N VAL A 9 37.98 6.95 -2.26
CA VAL A 9 37.07 6.63 -1.17
C VAL A 9 36.05 5.67 -1.75
N GLY A 10 35.83 4.51 -1.14
CA GLY A 10 34.87 3.51 -1.62
C GLY A 10 33.45 4.06 -1.82
N PHE A 11 33.16 5.13 -1.13
CA PHE A 11 31.92 5.89 -1.19
C PHE A 11 31.64 6.54 -2.56
N PHE A 12 32.70 6.90 -3.32
CA PHE A 12 32.54 7.52 -4.65
C PHE A 12 32.88 6.59 -5.81
N THR A 13 33.24 5.34 -5.53
CA THR A 13 33.54 4.38 -6.57
C THR A 13 32.28 3.64 -6.99
N ALA A 14 31.42 4.33 -7.75
CA ALA A 14 30.39 3.67 -8.54
C ALA A 14 30.99 2.78 -9.64
N TYR A 15 32.31 2.79 -9.82
CA TYR A 15 33.00 2.13 -10.90
C TYR A 15 33.78 0.90 -10.40
N ASN A 16 33.80 -0.14 -11.22
CA ASN A 16 34.61 -1.31 -10.94
C ASN A 16 36.11 -0.97 -10.97
N GLN A 17 36.73 -0.85 -9.81
CA GLN A 17 38.12 -0.49 -9.62
C GLN A 17 39.12 -1.45 -10.31
N LYS A 18 38.68 -2.67 -10.64
CA LYS A 18 39.52 -3.66 -11.34
C LYS A 18 39.73 -3.35 -12.81
N LYS A 19 38.91 -2.53 -13.43
CA LYS A 19 39.08 -2.16 -14.83
C LYS A 19 40.05 -1.00 -14.96
N LEU A 20 41.11 -1.21 -15.72
CA LEU A 20 42.19 -0.24 -15.92
C LEU A 20 41.66 1.11 -16.43
N PHE A 21 40.73 1.09 -17.34
CA PHE A 21 40.05 2.28 -17.90
C PHE A 21 39.42 3.16 -16.79
N LEU A 22 38.80 2.59 -15.79
CA LEU A 22 38.12 3.32 -14.70
C LEU A 22 39.09 3.83 -13.62
N ARG A 23 40.34 3.39 -13.65
CA ARG A 23 41.42 3.86 -12.78
C ARG A 23 42.21 5.01 -13.37
N HIS A 24 41.81 5.53 -14.50
CA HIS A 24 42.54 6.61 -15.14
C HIS A 24 42.63 7.85 -14.26
N ARG A 25 43.86 8.20 -13.97
CA ARG A 25 44.24 9.36 -13.19
C ARG A 25 44.93 10.41 -14.06
N THR A 26 44.82 10.23 -15.38
CA THR A 26 45.49 11.07 -16.37
C THR A 26 44.73 12.38 -16.60
N SER A 27 45.47 13.41 -17.00
CA SER A 27 44.97 14.77 -17.16
C SER A 27 43.85 14.91 -18.19
N PHE A 28 43.74 14.01 -19.17
CA PHE A 28 42.68 14.11 -20.19
C PHE A 28 41.30 13.69 -19.69
N LEU A 29 41.25 12.98 -18.55
CA LEU A 29 40.00 12.66 -17.85
C LEU A 29 39.66 13.70 -16.76
N LYS A 30 40.37 14.80 -16.74
CA LYS A 30 40.30 15.84 -15.72
C LYS A 30 38.85 16.30 -15.44
N ASP A 31 38.06 16.41 -16.48
CA ASP A 31 36.75 17.07 -16.42
C ASP A 31 35.56 16.09 -16.50
N GLY A 32 35.79 14.77 -16.54
CA GLY A 32 34.68 13.83 -16.78
C GLY A 32 34.50 12.68 -15.79
N VAL A 33 35.50 11.82 -15.66
CA VAL A 33 35.33 10.53 -14.98
C VAL A 33 36.03 10.48 -13.61
N SER A 34 37.09 11.27 -13.40
CA SER A 34 37.88 11.29 -12.17
C SER A 34 37.69 12.61 -11.44
N GLN A 35 37.06 12.58 -10.28
CA GLN A 35 37.01 13.72 -9.39
C GLN A 35 38.32 13.81 -8.60
N ARG A 36 38.81 15.04 -8.42
CA ARG A 36 39.96 15.37 -7.60
C ARG A 36 39.49 16.00 -6.30
N PHE A 37 40.04 15.57 -5.20
CA PHE A 37 39.73 16.09 -3.86
C PHE A 37 40.93 16.76 -3.26
N SER A 38 40.72 17.78 -2.46
CA SER A 38 41.73 18.27 -1.55
C SER A 38 42.09 17.20 -0.51
N GLU A 39 43.24 17.34 0.14
CA GLU A 39 43.61 16.43 1.24
C GLU A 39 42.61 16.45 2.38
N GLU A 40 42.09 17.63 2.69
CA GLU A 40 41.10 17.84 3.74
C GLU A 40 39.77 17.15 3.38
N ASP A 41 39.27 17.29 2.15
CA ASP A 41 38.08 16.60 1.68
C ASP A 41 38.26 15.09 1.70
N ALA A 42 39.41 14.59 1.26
CA ALA A 42 39.70 13.15 1.27
C ALA A 42 39.70 12.57 2.69
N ILE A 43 40.27 13.26 3.67
CA ILE A 43 40.26 12.87 5.08
C ILE A 43 38.83 12.89 5.64
N THR A 44 38.06 13.93 5.32
CA THR A 44 36.67 14.09 5.75
C THR A 44 35.81 12.95 5.21
N LEU A 45 35.90 12.66 3.92
CA LEU A 45 35.14 11.58 3.27
C LEU A 45 35.53 10.20 3.80
N TYR A 46 36.83 9.97 4.04
CA TYR A 46 37.30 8.71 4.62
C TYR A 46 36.81 8.53 6.06
N THR A 47 36.81 9.60 6.84
CA THR A 47 36.29 9.59 8.21
C THR A 47 34.79 9.31 8.23
N PHE A 48 34.03 9.92 7.30
CA PHE A 48 32.61 9.67 7.14
C PHE A 48 32.34 8.22 6.72
N GLU A 49 33.12 7.66 5.77
CA GLU A 49 32.99 6.24 5.39
C GLU A 49 33.25 5.31 6.59
N LYS A 50 34.25 5.58 7.40
CA LYS A 50 34.51 4.82 8.65
C LYS A 50 33.33 4.90 9.59
N LEU A 51 32.73 6.07 9.77
CA LEU A 51 31.55 6.26 10.61
C LEU A 51 30.37 5.45 10.11
N LEU A 52 30.12 5.47 8.79
CA LEU A 52 29.05 4.68 8.18
C LEU A 52 29.25 3.16 8.32
N ARG A 53 30.51 2.70 8.35
CA ARG A 53 30.84 1.27 8.50
C ARG A 53 30.85 0.79 9.95
N ARG A 54 30.77 1.69 10.92
CA ARG A 54 30.82 1.35 12.35
C ARG A 54 29.71 0.38 12.74
N LYS A 55 30.04 -0.56 13.61
CA LYS A 55 29.06 -1.48 14.23
C LYS A 55 29.11 -1.31 15.75
N PRO A 56 27.97 -1.14 16.43
CA PRO A 56 26.63 -0.98 15.86
C PRO A 56 26.51 0.26 14.97
N GLN A 57 25.53 0.29 14.11
CA GLN A 57 25.30 1.43 13.21
C GLN A 57 24.91 2.66 14.06
N CYS A 58 25.66 3.76 13.92
CA CYS A 58 25.45 4.95 14.75
C CYS A 58 24.68 6.07 14.03
N LEU A 59 24.45 5.97 12.73
CA LEU A 59 23.67 6.93 11.95
C LEU A 59 22.40 6.31 11.41
N PRO A 60 21.29 7.08 11.33
CA PRO A 60 20.05 6.61 10.72
C PRO A 60 20.22 6.36 9.22
N ASN A 61 19.39 5.50 8.66
CA ASN A 61 19.27 5.33 7.23
C ASN A 61 17.78 5.27 6.85
N PRO A 62 17.28 6.22 6.05
CA PRO A 62 18.01 7.33 5.43
C PRO A 62 18.56 8.35 6.43
N LEU A 63 19.64 9.04 6.03
CA LEU A 63 20.32 10.05 6.84
C LEU A 63 19.84 11.46 6.44
N PRO A 64 19.23 12.22 7.34
CA PRO A 64 18.91 13.61 7.08
C PRO A 64 20.16 14.50 7.32
N ILE A 65 20.51 15.30 6.32
CA ILE A 65 21.62 16.26 6.36
C ILE A 65 21.02 17.66 6.33
N MET A 66 21.01 18.31 7.49
CA MET A 66 20.41 19.63 7.61
C MET A 66 21.28 20.71 6.96
N ILE A 67 20.68 21.53 6.10
CA ILE A 67 21.36 22.61 5.38
C ILE A 67 21.52 23.82 6.30
N ASP A 68 20.47 24.13 7.01
CA ASP A 68 20.43 25.32 7.81
C ASP A 68 20.32 25.01 9.29
N GLY A 69 21.24 25.59 10.04
CA GLY A 69 21.06 25.73 11.45
C GLY A 69 21.98 24.92 12.32
N ARG A 70 22.95 25.62 12.82
CA ARG A 70 23.71 25.20 13.99
C ARG A 70 22.79 24.73 15.14
N GLU A 71 21.59 25.30 15.21
CA GLU A 71 20.58 24.94 16.21
C GLU A 71 19.94 23.57 15.92
N TRP A 72 19.61 23.26 14.66
CA TRP A 72 19.07 21.95 14.28
C TRP A 72 20.07 20.84 14.47
N ASN A 73 21.30 21.05 14.05
CA ASN A 73 22.37 20.08 14.28
C ASN A 73 22.57 19.80 15.76
N LYS A 74 22.52 20.83 16.62
CA LYS A 74 22.60 20.66 18.07
C LYS A 74 21.43 19.84 18.63
N ARG A 75 20.19 20.08 18.16
CA ARG A 75 19.00 19.32 18.60
C ARG A 75 19.11 17.86 18.20
N VAL A 76 19.50 17.57 16.96
CA VAL A 76 19.68 16.21 16.45
C VAL A 76 20.80 15.49 17.24
N ILE A 77 21.96 16.11 17.40
CA ILE A 77 23.08 15.54 18.19
C ILE A 77 22.66 15.27 19.63
N LYS A 78 21.91 16.20 20.24
CA LYS A 78 21.40 16.03 21.61
C LYS A 78 20.49 14.80 21.72
N LEU A 79 19.59 14.59 20.76
CA LEU A 79 18.72 13.40 20.74
C LEU A 79 19.52 12.12 20.61
N PHE A 80 20.56 12.08 19.76
CA PHE A 80 21.44 10.92 19.65
C PHE A 80 22.19 10.62 20.93
N ASN A 81 22.67 11.65 21.62
CA ASN A 81 23.39 11.48 22.88
C ASN A 81 22.48 11.03 24.03
N GLU A 82 21.21 11.47 24.03
CA GLU A 82 20.24 11.11 25.06
C GLU A 82 19.64 9.73 24.88
N SER A 83 19.55 9.24 23.64
CA SER A 83 18.88 7.97 23.35
C SER A 83 19.68 6.74 23.74
N GLY A 84 21.00 6.85 23.90
CA GLY A 84 21.89 5.72 24.21
C GLY A 84 21.95 4.63 23.12
N ASP A 85 20.97 4.58 22.24
CA ASP A 85 20.82 3.63 21.16
C ASP A 85 20.84 4.29 19.78
N THR A 86 21.02 3.49 18.75
CA THR A 86 20.94 3.94 17.35
C THR A 86 19.51 4.31 16.99
N LEU A 87 19.22 5.57 16.77
CA LEU A 87 17.92 6.03 16.31
C LEU A 87 17.75 5.72 14.82
N SER A 88 16.63 5.10 14.45
CA SER A 88 16.20 5.08 13.04
C SER A 88 15.76 6.48 12.61
N PHE A 89 15.71 6.73 11.29
CA PHE A 89 15.16 7.99 10.76
C PHE A 89 13.74 8.28 11.29
N ARG A 90 12.91 7.25 11.35
CA ARG A 90 11.56 7.32 11.89
C ARG A 90 11.54 7.74 13.36
N ASP A 91 12.37 7.11 14.19
CA ASP A 91 12.41 7.38 15.63
C ASP A 91 13.00 8.76 15.90
N LEU A 92 14.02 9.16 15.13
CA LEU A 92 14.57 10.49 15.17
C LEU A 92 13.49 11.56 14.91
N LEU A 93 12.75 11.40 13.81
CA LEU A 93 11.68 12.35 13.48
C LEU A 93 10.57 12.32 14.53
N LYS A 94 10.13 11.14 14.97
CA LYS A 94 9.12 11.02 16.03
C LYS A 94 9.53 11.79 17.29
N GLN A 95 10.78 11.67 17.72
CA GLN A 95 11.30 12.38 18.89
C GLN A 95 11.43 13.89 18.63
N LEU A 96 11.91 14.31 17.44
CA LEU A 96 12.00 15.71 17.07
C LEU A 96 10.62 16.39 17.10
N PHE A 97 9.62 15.78 16.47
CA PHE A 97 8.28 16.34 16.41
C PHE A 97 7.59 16.36 17.78
N ALA A 98 7.75 15.31 18.58
CA ALA A 98 7.18 15.25 19.93
C ALA A 98 7.85 16.25 20.89
N LYS A 99 9.21 16.27 20.93
CA LYS A 99 9.95 17.07 21.90
C LYS A 99 9.89 18.58 21.62
N TYR A 100 9.88 18.96 20.34
CA TYR A 100 9.95 20.36 19.94
C TYR A 100 8.63 20.90 19.38
N ASN A 101 7.53 20.11 19.47
CA ASN A 101 6.18 20.47 18.99
C ASN A 101 6.18 21.05 17.57
N MET A 102 6.93 20.40 16.68
CA MET A 102 7.11 20.85 15.30
C MET A 102 5.91 20.44 14.46
N LYS A 103 5.60 21.25 13.43
CA LYS A 103 4.60 20.90 12.41
C LYS A 103 5.24 20.32 11.15
N SER A 104 6.46 20.73 10.84
CA SER A 104 7.20 20.33 9.64
C SER A 104 8.71 20.44 9.88
N LEU A 105 9.51 19.78 9.04
CA LEU A 105 10.96 19.90 9.02
C LEU A 105 11.41 20.47 7.67
N PRO A 106 11.94 21.70 7.63
CA PRO A 106 12.34 22.32 6.36
C PRO A 106 13.79 22.02 5.99
N ASN A 107 14.08 22.13 4.71
CA ASN A 107 15.41 22.29 4.11
C ASN A 107 16.50 21.32 4.60
N TYR A 108 16.41 20.08 4.16
CA TYR A 108 17.47 19.11 4.40
C TYR A 108 17.71 18.23 3.17
N TYR A 109 18.90 17.65 3.06
CA TYR A 109 19.15 16.57 2.14
C TYR A 109 18.88 15.23 2.80
N LEU A 110 18.26 14.32 2.06
CA LEU A 110 18.00 12.96 2.49
C LEU A 110 18.93 12.02 1.73
N LEU A 111 19.78 11.30 2.45
CA LEU A 111 20.75 10.35 1.89
C LEU A 111 20.37 8.93 2.28
N ASN A 112 20.00 8.10 1.29
CA ASN A 112 19.74 6.68 1.51
C ASN A 112 20.91 5.84 1.01
N LEU A 113 21.37 4.93 1.84
CA LEU A 113 22.56 4.13 1.62
C LEU A 113 22.27 2.64 1.74
N SER A 114 22.96 1.84 0.93
CA SER A 114 23.07 0.39 1.11
C SER A 114 24.52 -0.01 1.39
N LYS A 115 24.68 -0.97 2.29
CA LYS A 115 25.99 -1.61 2.56
C LYS A 115 26.05 -2.89 1.74
N THR A 116 27.01 -2.96 0.84
CA THR A 116 27.29 -4.15 0.03
C THR A 116 28.63 -4.75 0.40
N VAL A 117 28.91 -5.93 -0.10
CA VAL A 117 30.25 -6.58 0.08
C VAL A 117 31.34 -5.71 -0.54
N SER A 118 31.05 -5.04 -1.65
CA SER A 118 32.00 -4.19 -2.37
C SER A 118 32.13 -2.77 -1.80
N GLY A 119 31.26 -2.35 -0.89
CA GLY A 119 31.30 -1.01 -0.32
C GLY A 119 29.94 -0.45 0.04
N ILE A 120 29.90 0.87 0.18
CA ILE A 120 28.67 1.64 0.41
C ILE A 120 28.17 2.14 -0.95
N VAL A 121 26.87 1.97 -1.19
CA VAL A 121 26.19 2.43 -2.39
C VAL A 121 25.16 3.49 -1.99
N ILE A 122 25.16 4.61 -2.68
CA ILE A 122 24.12 5.64 -2.58
C ILE A 122 22.94 5.17 -3.41
N ASN A 123 21.83 4.89 -2.73
CA ASN A 123 20.58 4.50 -3.41
C ASN A 123 19.78 5.71 -3.87
N ASP A 124 19.81 6.76 -3.03
CA ASP A 124 19.06 7.99 -3.27
C ASP A 124 19.71 9.15 -2.49
N PHE A 125 19.79 10.30 -3.14
CA PHE A 125 20.22 11.54 -2.51
C PHE A 125 19.42 12.68 -3.11
N ASP A 126 18.62 13.33 -2.29
CA ASP A 126 17.69 14.34 -2.77
C ASP A 126 17.48 15.46 -1.74
N PHE A 127 17.07 16.61 -2.22
CA PHE A 127 16.69 17.75 -1.39
C PHE A 127 15.23 17.66 -1.00
N VAL A 128 14.94 17.75 0.29
CA VAL A 128 13.58 17.80 0.83
C VAL A 128 13.31 19.22 1.34
N PRO A 129 12.53 20.02 0.60
CA PRO A 129 12.27 21.39 0.97
C PRO A 129 11.41 21.48 2.24
N LEU A 130 10.47 20.55 2.40
CA LEU A 130 9.57 20.52 3.54
C LEU A 130 9.10 19.09 3.79
N PHE A 131 9.47 18.52 4.94
CA PHE A 131 8.95 17.23 5.36
C PHE A 131 7.69 17.42 6.21
N ARG A 132 6.61 16.77 5.80
CA ARG A 132 5.32 16.76 6.49
C ARG A 132 5.19 15.47 7.30
N TYR A 133 5.36 15.59 8.60
CA TYR A 133 5.22 14.46 9.50
C TYR A 133 3.76 14.07 9.74
N TYR A 134 2.92 15.08 9.96
CA TYR A 134 1.48 14.90 10.13
C TYR A 134 0.77 14.94 8.78
N LEU A 135 -0.22 14.09 8.63
CA LEU A 135 -1.10 14.09 7.47
C LEU A 135 -2.22 15.11 7.65
N ASP A 136 -2.68 15.68 6.55
CA ASP A 136 -3.74 16.67 6.57
C ASP A 136 -5.10 15.99 6.82
N GLY A 137 -5.80 16.38 7.87
CA GLY A 137 -7.12 15.90 8.25
C GLY A 137 -7.11 14.59 9.07
N ASP A 138 -8.29 14.24 9.57
CA ASP A 138 -8.51 12.98 10.28
C ASP A 138 -8.70 11.84 9.29
N ILE A 139 -7.63 11.10 9.03
CA ILE A 139 -7.67 9.94 8.16
C ILE A 139 -7.95 8.71 9.02
N VAL A 140 -9.04 8.04 8.71
CA VAL A 140 -9.49 6.85 9.45
C VAL A 140 -9.72 5.71 8.47
N VAL A 141 -9.15 4.53 8.75
CA VAL A 141 -9.48 3.31 8.03
C VAL A 141 -10.71 2.69 8.63
N SER A 142 -11.84 2.83 7.93
CA SER A 142 -13.14 2.33 8.34
C SER A 142 -13.34 0.87 7.93
N ASN A 143 -14.10 0.12 8.73
CA ASN A 143 -14.43 -1.27 8.42
C ASN A 143 -15.59 -1.38 7.43
N VAL A 144 -15.35 -1.05 6.18
CA VAL A 144 -16.35 -1.04 5.09
C VAL A 144 -16.87 -2.44 4.78
N THR A 145 -16.03 -3.45 4.92
CA THR A 145 -16.38 -4.86 4.63
C THR A 145 -17.08 -5.57 5.80
N ASN A 146 -17.32 -4.88 6.93
CA ASN A 146 -17.86 -5.47 8.16
C ASN A 146 -17.16 -6.79 8.54
N SER A 147 -15.86 -6.81 8.48
CA SER A 147 -15.06 -7.98 8.84
C SER A 147 -15.19 -8.22 10.33
N SER A 148 -15.87 -9.31 10.74
CA SER A 148 -16.02 -9.71 12.14
C SER A 148 -14.75 -10.37 12.70
N SER A 149 -13.83 -10.76 11.83
CA SER A 149 -12.64 -11.54 12.18
C SER A 149 -11.36 -10.75 12.08
N LEU A 150 -11.37 -9.49 12.47
CA LEU A 150 -10.14 -8.75 12.72
C LEU A 150 -9.58 -9.22 14.09
N GLN A 151 -9.14 -10.49 14.14
CA GLN A 151 -8.44 -11.07 15.29
C GLN A 151 -6.96 -10.62 15.37
N ASP A 152 -6.65 -9.48 14.80
CA ASP A 152 -5.41 -8.80 15.13
C ASP A 152 -5.68 -8.03 16.42
N LYS A 153 -5.01 -8.35 17.53
CA LYS A 153 -5.22 -7.74 18.84
C LYS A 153 -5.13 -6.21 18.82
N SER A 154 -4.51 -5.63 17.79
CA SER A 154 -4.49 -4.20 17.53
C SER A 154 -5.80 -3.65 16.92
N PHE A 155 -6.67 -4.52 16.39
CA PHE A 155 -7.96 -4.18 15.79
C PHE A 155 -9.17 -4.56 16.65
N GLU A 156 -8.98 -5.39 17.67
CA GLU A 156 -10.09 -5.94 18.47
C GLU A 156 -10.85 -4.91 19.32
N ARG A 157 -10.33 -3.71 19.50
CA ARG A 157 -10.98 -2.66 20.30
C ARG A 157 -11.55 -1.50 19.51
N GLU A 158 -11.11 -1.28 18.27
CA GLU A 158 -11.55 -0.12 17.48
C GLU A 158 -12.03 -0.60 16.10
N ARG A 159 -13.27 -0.28 15.78
CA ARG A 159 -13.84 -0.48 14.42
C ARG A 159 -13.11 0.36 13.36
N GLU A 160 -12.22 1.25 13.79
CA GLU A 160 -11.57 2.26 12.96
C GLU A 160 -10.13 2.46 13.41
N ILE A 161 -9.21 2.61 12.44
CA ILE A 161 -7.79 2.91 12.70
C ILE A 161 -7.50 4.32 12.25
N SER A 162 -7.10 5.18 13.19
CA SER A 162 -6.64 6.52 12.87
C SER A 162 -5.21 6.50 12.32
N ILE A 163 -5.00 7.22 11.20
CA ILE A 163 -3.70 7.47 10.57
C ILE A 163 -3.40 8.97 10.73
N LYS A 164 -2.54 9.31 11.67
CA LYS A 164 -2.21 10.71 12.01
C LYS A 164 -0.91 11.17 11.36
N THR A 165 0.03 10.26 11.20
CA THR A 165 1.37 10.57 10.70
C THR A 165 1.67 9.78 9.41
N ILE A 166 2.63 10.29 8.63
CA ILE A 166 3.10 9.60 7.43
C ILE A 166 3.64 8.20 7.74
N PHE A 167 4.18 7.99 8.94
CA PHE A 167 4.66 6.69 9.37
C PHE A 167 3.54 5.78 9.89
N ASP A 168 2.38 6.32 10.30
CA ASP A 168 1.18 5.49 10.50
C ASP A 168 0.64 4.99 9.15
N PHE A 169 0.65 5.84 8.12
CA PHE A 169 0.32 5.42 6.75
C PHE A 169 1.24 4.29 6.29
N GLU A 170 2.56 4.42 6.49
CA GLU A 170 3.52 3.36 6.17
C GLU A 170 3.23 2.06 6.92
N ARG A 171 2.96 2.14 8.22
CA ARG A 171 2.69 1.00 9.11
C ARG A 171 1.37 0.30 8.80
N VAL A 172 0.31 1.08 8.59
CA VAL A 172 -1.06 0.56 8.44
C VAL A 172 -1.35 0.17 6.99
N ALA A 173 -1.06 1.08 6.03
CA ALA A 173 -1.41 0.88 4.64
C ALA A 173 -0.30 0.18 3.86
N VAL A 174 0.89 0.76 3.79
CA VAL A 174 1.96 0.23 2.91
C VAL A 174 2.36 -1.18 3.32
N ARG A 175 2.50 -1.46 4.61
CA ARG A 175 2.83 -2.79 5.11
C ARG A 175 1.81 -3.84 4.65
N GLU A 176 0.51 -3.58 4.82
CA GLU A 176 -0.56 -4.51 4.46
C GLU A 176 -0.67 -4.67 2.94
N VAL A 177 -0.67 -3.55 2.21
CA VAL A 177 -0.82 -3.54 0.75
C VAL A 177 0.26 -4.36 0.06
N PHE A 178 1.50 -4.32 0.54
CA PHE A 178 2.62 -5.06 -0.04
C PHE A 178 2.97 -6.36 0.70
N ASN A 179 2.03 -6.95 1.43
CA ASN A 179 2.19 -8.22 2.14
C ASN A 179 3.49 -8.28 2.97
N ASN A 180 3.78 -7.24 3.73
CA ASN A 180 5.03 -7.08 4.50
C ASN A 180 6.34 -7.14 3.69
N SER A 181 6.31 -6.95 2.37
CA SER A 181 7.52 -7.05 1.54
C SER A 181 8.31 -5.75 1.47
N LEU A 182 7.64 -4.58 1.52
CA LEU A 182 8.29 -3.27 1.60
C LEU A 182 8.59 -2.84 3.03
N VAL A 183 7.70 -3.16 3.96
CA VAL A 183 7.80 -2.78 5.38
C VAL A 183 7.52 -4.01 6.22
N LYS A 184 8.48 -4.38 7.08
CA LYS A 184 8.35 -5.47 8.06
C LYS A 184 8.55 -4.92 9.46
N ILE A 185 7.89 -5.52 10.43
CA ILE A 185 8.16 -5.29 11.85
C ILE A 185 8.78 -6.58 12.39
N LYS A 186 10.01 -6.49 12.90
CA LYS A 186 10.73 -7.58 13.56
C LYS A 186 11.18 -7.07 14.92
N GLU A 187 10.77 -7.74 16.00
CA GLU A 187 11.17 -7.36 17.37
C GLU A 187 11.01 -5.86 17.63
N ASP A 188 9.82 -5.31 17.27
CA ASP A 188 9.46 -3.89 17.36
C ASP A 188 10.30 -2.93 16.50
N LYS A 189 11.21 -3.46 15.67
CA LYS A 189 12.00 -2.66 14.72
C LYS A 189 11.39 -2.69 13.33
N TYR A 190 11.33 -1.52 12.71
CA TYR A 190 10.90 -1.38 11.32
C TYR A 190 12.06 -1.67 10.37
N VAL A 191 11.84 -2.61 9.46
CA VAL A 191 12.76 -2.92 8.37
C VAL A 191 12.07 -2.59 7.06
N THR A 192 12.66 -1.67 6.30
CA THR A 192 12.14 -1.22 5.00
C THR A 192 13.01 -1.71 3.85
N ASN A 193 12.39 -2.03 2.69
CA ASN A 193 13.08 -2.52 1.52
C ASN A 193 12.68 -1.75 0.24
N TYR A 194 12.91 -0.44 0.23
CA TYR A 194 12.59 0.38 -0.94
C TYR A 194 13.64 0.29 -2.07
N PHE A 195 14.87 -0.11 -1.77
CA PHE A 195 15.99 -0.12 -2.71
C PHE A 195 16.68 -1.47 -2.88
N GLY A 196 16.44 -2.42 -1.96
CA GLY A 196 17.05 -3.73 -2.04
C GLY A 196 16.52 -4.58 -3.20
N GLU A 197 17.17 -5.69 -3.47
CA GLU A 197 16.72 -6.68 -4.44
C GLU A 197 15.38 -7.29 -4.01
N ILE A 198 14.54 -7.55 -5.00
CA ILE A 198 13.23 -8.19 -4.84
C ILE A 198 13.27 -9.51 -5.58
N ASP A 199 13.37 -10.59 -4.84
CA ASP A 199 13.25 -11.95 -5.38
C ASP A 199 11.78 -12.41 -5.23
N SER A 200 11.14 -12.72 -6.36
CA SER A 200 9.74 -13.14 -6.41
C SER A 200 9.46 -14.43 -5.63
N ASN A 201 10.48 -15.27 -5.42
CA ASN A 201 10.34 -16.51 -4.66
C ASN A 201 10.13 -16.25 -3.14
N TYR A 202 10.58 -15.10 -2.64
CA TYR A 202 10.46 -14.72 -1.23
C TYR A 202 9.41 -13.66 -0.96
N VAL A 203 8.72 -13.19 -2.01
CA VAL A 203 7.64 -12.20 -1.90
C VAL A 203 6.30 -12.93 -1.80
N ILE A 204 5.56 -12.67 -0.73
CA ILE A 204 4.19 -13.16 -0.60
C ILE A 204 3.33 -12.50 -1.69
N GLY A 205 2.82 -13.30 -2.62
CA GLY A 205 2.13 -12.81 -3.82
C GLY A 205 2.91 -13.08 -5.11
N GLY A 206 4.10 -13.67 -5.00
CA GLY A 206 4.91 -14.13 -6.13
C GLY A 206 5.23 -13.02 -7.12
N THR A 207 5.25 -13.38 -8.40
CA THR A 207 5.61 -12.46 -9.50
C THR A 207 4.70 -11.24 -9.58
N LEU A 208 3.40 -11.38 -9.33
CA LEU A 208 2.45 -10.26 -9.40
C LEU A 208 2.79 -9.18 -8.38
N MET A 209 3.00 -9.57 -7.13
CA MET A 209 3.37 -8.65 -6.06
C MET A 209 4.78 -8.08 -6.27
N SER A 210 5.73 -8.90 -6.74
CA SER A 210 7.09 -8.43 -7.05
C SER A 210 7.09 -7.34 -8.12
N ASN A 211 6.32 -7.53 -9.20
CA ASN A 211 6.16 -6.52 -10.26
C ASN A 211 5.51 -5.25 -9.72
N LEU A 212 4.51 -5.38 -8.87
CA LEU A 212 3.85 -4.25 -8.23
C LEU A 212 4.82 -3.44 -7.37
N ILE A 213 5.64 -4.12 -6.56
CA ILE A 213 6.67 -3.49 -5.75
C ILE A 213 7.69 -2.77 -6.64
N GLN A 214 8.22 -3.45 -7.66
CA GLN A 214 9.22 -2.84 -8.55
C GLN A 214 8.69 -1.59 -9.24
N LYS A 215 7.41 -1.61 -9.65
CA LYS A 215 6.76 -0.49 -10.33
C LYS A 215 6.60 0.73 -9.42
N TYR A 216 6.22 0.54 -8.14
CA TYR A 216 5.75 1.64 -7.31
C TYR A 216 6.61 1.98 -6.09
N ARG A 217 7.56 1.13 -5.68
CA ARG A 217 8.34 1.33 -4.43
C ARG A 217 9.05 2.68 -4.35
N LYS A 218 9.57 3.20 -5.48
CA LYS A 218 10.24 4.51 -5.51
C LYS A 218 9.26 5.66 -5.33
N ALA A 219 8.07 5.58 -5.93
CA ALA A 219 7.02 6.56 -5.74
C ALA A 219 6.52 6.58 -4.29
N ILE A 220 6.35 5.40 -3.69
CA ILE A 220 5.97 5.27 -2.28
C ILE A 220 7.06 5.83 -1.36
N TYR A 221 8.32 5.55 -1.64
CA TYR A 221 9.45 6.13 -0.91
C TYR A 221 9.45 7.65 -1.00
N ALA A 222 9.28 8.22 -2.19
CA ALA A 222 9.23 9.67 -2.39
C ALA A 222 8.05 10.30 -1.63
N TYR A 223 6.88 9.68 -1.69
CA TYR A 223 5.70 10.13 -0.96
C TYR A 223 5.94 10.16 0.56
N ILE A 224 6.53 9.09 1.13
CA ILE A 224 6.72 8.95 2.59
C ILE A 224 7.93 9.74 3.08
N TYR A 225 9.08 9.59 2.43
CA TYR A 225 10.35 10.09 2.96
C TYR A 225 10.74 11.47 2.42
N LYS A 226 10.21 11.86 1.25
CA LYS A 226 10.48 13.18 0.67
C LYS A 226 9.28 14.13 0.75
N SER A 227 8.13 13.65 1.24
CA SER A 227 6.86 14.40 1.25
C SER A 227 6.41 14.89 -0.13
N ASP A 228 6.80 14.16 -1.19
CA ASP A 228 6.34 14.44 -2.54
C ASP A 228 4.90 13.93 -2.71
N THR A 229 3.95 14.81 -2.50
CA THR A 229 2.51 14.49 -2.60
C THR A 229 2.07 14.12 -4.02
N ASN A 230 2.86 14.48 -5.04
CA ASN A 230 2.58 14.16 -6.45
C ASN A 230 3.18 12.82 -6.87
N ALA A 231 4.02 12.19 -6.05
CA ALA A 231 4.64 10.91 -6.36
C ALA A 231 3.61 9.79 -6.58
N ILE A 232 2.43 9.89 -5.96
CA ILE A 232 1.32 8.93 -6.13
C ILE A 232 0.06 9.72 -6.49
N ASN A 233 -0.50 9.44 -7.67
CA ASN A 233 -1.79 9.97 -8.07
C ASN A 233 -2.92 8.94 -7.90
N ALA A 234 -4.18 9.37 -8.13
CA ALA A 234 -5.36 8.52 -7.96
C ALA A 234 -5.32 7.24 -8.80
N SER A 235 -4.91 7.32 -10.07
CA SER A 235 -4.80 6.16 -10.96
C SER A 235 -3.73 5.17 -10.50
N MET A 236 -2.60 5.67 -10.02
CA MET A 236 -1.54 4.83 -9.44
C MET A 236 -2.03 4.16 -8.17
N PHE A 237 -2.73 4.89 -7.31
CA PHE A 237 -3.28 4.34 -6.07
C PHE A 237 -4.32 3.24 -6.37
N ASP A 238 -5.23 3.46 -7.31
CA ASP A 238 -6.20 2.45 -7.74
C ASP A 238 -5.51 1.19 -8.30
N ASP A 239 -4.48 1.34 -9.14
CA ASP A 239 -3.71 0.21 -9.67
C ASP A 239 -2.98 -0.55 -8.55
N ILE A 240 -2.32 0.15 -7.62
CA ILE A 240 -1.66 -0.46 -6.46
C ILE A 240 -2.65 -1.30 -5.66
N MET A 241 -3.79 -0.75 -5.32
CA MET A 241 -4.78 -1.41 -4.49
C MET A 241 -5.42 -2.60 -5.20
N TYR A 242 -5.82 -2.42 -6.46
CA TYR A 242 -6.41 -3.50 -7.27
C TYR A 242 -5.44 -4.68 -7.43
N GLN A 243 -4.20 -4.42 -7.86
CA GLN A 243 -3.21 -5.48 -8.06
C GLN A 243 -2.83 -6.19 -6.74
N SER A 244 -2.80 -5.43 -5.65
CA SER A 244 -2.56 -5.99 -4.33
C SER A 244 -3.67 -6.93 -3.87
N VAL A 245 -4.94 -6.54 -4.06
CA VAL A 245 -6.10 -7.39 -3.75
C VAL A 245 -6.11 -8.62 -4.66
N LEU A 246 -5.90 -8.43 -5.98
CA LEU A 246 -5.84 -9.52 -6.95
C LEU A 246 -4.74 -10.53 -6.62
N SER A 247 -3.57 -10.07 -6.18
CA SER A 247 -2.48 -10.94 -5.73
C SER A 247 -2.93 -11.87 -4.61
N ASN A 248 -3.66 -11.36 -3.62
CA ASN A 248 -4.15 -12.19 -2.50
C ASN A 248 -5.30 -13.11 -2.92
N ILE A 249 -6.17 -12.67 -3.84
CA ILE A 249 -7.22 -13.54 -4.41
C ILE A 249 -6.59 -14.76 -5.11
N LYS A 250 -5.55 -14.54 -5.92
CA LYS A 250 -4.84 -15.62 -6.62
C LYS A 250 -4.06 -16.56 -5.70
N LEU A 251 -3.63 -16.06 -4.54
CA LEU A 251 -2.96 -16.88 -3.53
C LEU A 251 -3.93 -17.73 -2.70
N ASP A 252 -5.21 -17.38 -2.67
CA ASP A 252 -6.22 -18.13 -1.93
C ASP A 252 -6.59 -19.41 -2.68
N THR A 253 -5.63 -20.32 -2.73
CA THR A 253 -5.76 -21.66 -3.32
C THR A 253 -6.03 -22.69 -2.22
N PHE A 254 -6.33 -23.93 -2.61
CA PHE A 254 -6.61 -25.02 -1.68
C PHE A 254 -5.44 -25.29 -0.69
N GLU A 255 -4.21 -25.07 -1.12
CA GLU A 255 -3.01 -25.32 -0.32
C GLU A 255 -2.79 -24.23 0.76
N ASN A 256 -3.42 -23.07 0.62
CA ASN A 256 -3.28 -21.94 1.53
C ASN A 256 -4.49 -21.83 2.45
N LYS A 257 -4.27 -21.43 3.71
CA LYS A 257 -5.34 -21.25 4.69
C LYS A 257 -6.24 -20.08 4.30
N ARG A 258 -7.48 -20.38 3.88
CA ARG A 258 -8.49 -19.42 3.44
C ARG A 258 -8.71 -18.24 4.40
N PHE A 259 -8.70 -18.49 5.70
CA PHE A 259 -8.97 -17.44 6.70
C PHE A 259 -7.95 -16.30 6.69
N GLU A 260 -6.68 -16.60 6.49
CA GLU A 260 -5.62 -15.59 6.46
C GLU A 260 -5.79 -14.64 5.28
N TRP A 261 -6.03 -15.18 4.09
CA TRP A 261 -6.21 -14.37 2.89
C TRP A 261 -7.52 -13.56 2.89
N ASN A 262 -8.61 -14.13 3.38
CA ASN A 262 -9.86 -13.40 3.55
C ASN A 262 -9.68 -12.13 4.37
N ASN A 263 -9.03 -12.23 5.51
CA ASN A 263 -8.78 -11.08 6.38
C ASN A 263 -7.88 -10.05 5.70
N SER A 264 -6.79 -10.47 5.05
CA SER A 264 -5.90 -9.57 4.35
C SER A 264 -6.59 -8.89 3.15
N ILE A 265 -7.40 -9.61 2.37
CA ILE A 265 -8.18 -9.03 1.28
C ILE A 265 -9.14 -7.96 1.80
N LYS A 266 -9.89 -8.26 2.86
CA LYS A 266 -10.83 -7.31 3.48
C LYS A 266 -10.12 -6.08 4.05
N LYS A 267 -8.98 -6.25 4.72
CA LYS A 267 -8.15 -5.13 5.20
C LYS A 267 -7.72 -4.23 4.05
N LYS A 268 -7.25 -4.80 2.94
CA LYS A 268 -6.84 -4.05 1.75
C LYS A 268 -8.00 -3.28 1.13
N ILE A 269 -9.18 -3.87 1.04
CA ILE A 269 -10.39 -3.20 0.55
C ILE A 269 -10.77 -2.04 1.48
N ASN A 270 -10.72 -2.23 2.81
CA ASN A 270 -10.97 -1.18 3.78
C ASN A 270 -9.98 -0.03 3.64
N ILE A 271 -8.68 -0.33 3.47
CA ILE A 271 -7.63 0.67 3.22
C ILE A 271 -7.91 1.42 1.90
N TRP A 272 -8.25 0.71 0.83
CA TRP A 272 -8.52 1.30 -0.48
C TRP A 272 -9.59 2.39 -0.41
N PHE A 273 -10.75 2.04 0.13
CA PHE A 273 -11.87 2.98 0.19
C PHE A 273 -11.65 4.11 1.20
N SER A 274 -11.04 3.83 2.34
CA SER A 274 -10.79 4.84 3.36
C SER A 274 -9.74 5.87 2.95
N LEU A 275 -8.72 5.46 2.20
CA LEU A 275 -7.63 6.32 1.76
C LEU A 275 -7.85 6.91 0.36
N TYR A 276 -8.95 6.57 -0.32
CA TYR A 276 -9.22 7.00 -1.69
C TYR A 276 -9.13 8.53 -1.85
N LYS A 277 -9.74 9.28 -0.94
CA LYS A 277 -9.75 10.73 -0.95
C LYS A 277 -8.35 11.35 -0.80
N MET A 278 -7.43 10.67 -0.12
CA MET A 278 -6.06 11.14 0.12
C MET A 278 -5.29 11.34 -1.19
N PHE A 279 -5.54 10.50 -2.19
CA PHE A 279 -4.88 10.51 -3.50
C PHE A 279 -5.75 11.10 -4.61
N ASN A 280 -7.03 11.35 -4.36
CA ASN A 280 -7.98 11.88 -5.32
C ASN A 280 -8.47 13.26 -4.90
N GLN A 281 -7.55 14.24 -4.87
CA GLN A 281 -7.85 15.60 -4.38
C GLN A 281 -8.77 16.40 -5.31
N ASN A 282 -8.82 16.05 -6.60
CA ASN A 282 -9.64 16.77 -7.59
C ASN A 282 -11.12 16.40 -7.50
N ASP A 283 -11.45 15.24 -6.96
CA ASP A 283 -12.82 14.80 -6.77
C ASP A 283 -13.29 15.09 -5.35
N LYS A 284 -13.61 16.35 -5.08
CA LYS A 284 -14.06 16.83 -3.77
C LYS A 284 -15.37 16.19 -3.28
N ARG A 285 -16.03 15.37 -4.10
CA ARG A 285 -17.42 14.96 -3.91
C ARG A 285 -17.61 13.58 -3.34
N GLU A 286 -16.66 12.65 -3.49
CA GLU A 286 -16.94 11.26 -3.12
C GLU A 286 -16.09 10.76 -1.96
N ASN A 287 -16.72 10.69 -0.78
CA ASN A 287 -16.22 9.81 0.26
C ASN A 287 -16.61 8.37 -0.12
N MET A 288 -15.62 7.57 -0.54
CA MET A 288 -15.85 6.20 -0.99
C MET A 288 -16.47 5.31 0.09
N VAL A 289 -16.21 5.56 1.36
CA VAL A 289 -16.84 4.84 2.49
C VAL A 289 -18.35 5.12 2.51
N THR A 290 -18.73 6.39 2.36
CA THR A 290 -20.14 6.80 2.26
C THR A 290 -20.79 6.17 1.03
N LYS A 291 -20.13 6.23 -0.13
CA LYS A 291 -20.64 5.64 -1.38
C LYS A 291 -20.91 4.14 -1.23
N ILE A 292 -20.00 3.39 -0.63
CA ILE A 292 -20.23 1.94 -0.41
C ILE A 292 -21.43 1.69 0.52
N ASN A 293 -21.62 2.52 1.55
CA ASN A 293 -22.77 2.39 2.43
C ASN A 293 -24.09 2.73 1.70
N GLU A 294 -24.09 3.73 0.81
CA GLU A 294 -25.22 4.03 -0.05
C GLU A 294 -25.53 2.87 -0.99
N LEU A 295 -24.52 2.26 -1.63
CA LEU A 295 -24.69 1.08 -2.47
C LEU A 295 -25.26 -0.11 -1.69
N LYS A 296 -24.80 -0.36 -0.46
CA LYS A 296 -25.39 -1.41 0.39
C LYS A 296 -26.87 -1.16 0.64
N ASN A 297 -27.25 0.06 0.96
CA ASN A 297 -28.66 0.41 1.20
C ASN A 297 -29.49 0.26 -0.08
N GLU A 298 -28.97 0.69 -1.22
CA GLU A 298 -29.62 0.52 -2.52
C GLU A 298 -29.84 -0.96 -2.84
N ILE A 299 -28.80 -1.80 -2.75
CA ILE A 299 -28.92 -3.24 -3.02
C ILE A 299 -29.87 -3.93 -2.02
N SER A 300 -29.92 -3.50 -0.76
CA SER A 300 -30.90 -4.02 0.20
C SER A 300 -32.34 -3.74 -0.28
N ARG A 301 -32.60 -2.58 -0.86
CA ARG A 301 -33.93 -2.24 -1.44
C ARG A 301 -34.19 -3.00 -2.72
N VAL A 302 -33.20 -3.16 -3.62
CA VAL A 302 -33.28 -3.98 -4.83
C VAL A 302 -33.65 -5.42 -4.51
N THR A 303 -33.02 -6.02 -3.50
CA THR A 303 -33.32 -7.40 -3.08
C THR A 303 -34.74 -7.59 -2.55
N LYS A 304 -35.42 -6.52 -2.15
CA LYS A 304 -36.84 -6.53 -1.71
C LYS A 304 -37.78 -6.18 -2.83
N GLY A 305 -37.30 -5.85 -4.03
CA GLY A 305 -38.11 -5.40 -5.15
C GLY A 305 -38.66 -3.98 -5.00
N GLU A 306 -38.06 -3.15 -4.13
CA GLU A 306 -38.49 -1.79 -3.87
C GLU A 306 -37.96 -0.77 -4.90
N THR A 307 -36.85 -1.08 -5.55
CA THR A 307 -36.20 -0.22 -6.55
C THR A 307 -35.36 -1.04 -7.53
N ASP A 308 -35.07 -0.45 -8.69
CA ASP A 308 -34.14 -1.01 -9.67
C ASP A 308 -32.69 -0.54 -9.40
N LEU A 309 -31.72 -1.15 -10.11
CA LEU A 309 -30.32 -0.69 -10.09
C LEU A 309 -30.21 0.67 -10.79
N LEU A 310 -29.67 1.67 -10.08
CA LEU A 310 -29.69 3.06 -10.53
C LEU A 310 -28.42 3.50 -11.29
N SER A 311 -27.29 2.82 -11.06
CA SER A 311 -26.00 3.24 -11.60
C SER A 311 -25.09 2.07 -11.99
N PRO A 312 -24.04 2.32 -12.82
CA PRO A 312 -23.01 1.31 -13.10
C PRO A 312 -22.31 0.79 -11.84
N GLU A 313 -22.13 1.63 -10.82
CA GLU A 313 -21.56 1.25 -9.53
C GLU A 313 -22.49 0.31 -8.77
N SER A 314 -23.80 0.59 -8.77
CA SER A 314 -24.83 -0.28 -8.19
C SER A 314 -24.86 -1.65 -8.87
N PHE A 315 -24.80 -1.65 -10.21
CA PHE A 315 -24.69 -2.88 -10.98
C PHE A 315 -23.45 -3.70 -10.56
N ALA A 316 -22.28 -3.08 -10.52
CA ALA A 316 -21.04 -3.77 -10.18
C ALA A 316 -21.06 -4.31 -8.75
N PHE A 317 -21.53 -3.53 -7.78
CA PHE A 317 -21.66 -3.96 -6.39
C PHE A 317 -22.70 -5.09 -6.25
N GLY A 318 -23.86 -4.97 -6.88
CA GLY A 318 -24.90 -6.00 -6.91
C GLY A 318 -24.43 -7.29 -7.55
N ALA A 319 -23.71 -7.21 -8.68
CA ALA A 319 -23.06 -8.36 -9.31
C ALA A 319 -22.07 -9.05 -8.37
N GLY A 320 -21.29 -8.29 -7.61
CA GLY A 320 -20.39 -8.82 -6.57
C GLY A 320 -21.14 -9.55 -5.46
N GLN A 321 -22.26 -9.00 -4.98
CA GLN A 321 -23.12 -9.64 -3.98
C GLN A 321 -23.73 -10.96 -4.50
N LEU A 322 -24.15 -10.96 -5.75
CA LEU A 322 -24.71 -12.15 -6.40
C LEU A 322 -23.66 -13.25 -6.56
N VAL A 323 -22.44 -12.89 -7.02
CA VAL A 323 -21.32 -13.83 -7.14
C VAL A 323 -20.92 -14.38 -5.76
N SER A 324 -20.86 -13.55 -4.74
CA SER A 324 -20.56 -13.98 -3.36
C SER A 324 -21.57 -15.01 -2.87
N TYR A 325 -22.87 -14.77 -3.10
CA TYR A 325 -23.93 -15.72 -2.77
C TYR A 325 -23.78 -17.05 -3.50
N LEU A 326 -23.53 -17.02 -4.84
CA LEU A 326 -23.34 -18.22 -5.64
C LEU A 326 -22.11 -19.03 -5.23
N MET A 327 -21.01 -18.36 -4.87
CA MET A 327 -19.83 -19.03 -4.33
C MET A 327 -20.13 -19.76 -3.01
N ASP A 328 -20.99 -19.18 -2.16
CA ASP A 328 -21.41 -19.84 -0.93
C ASP A 328 -22.29 -21.08 -1.18
N ARG A 329 -22.98 -21.15 -2.32
CA ARG A 329 -23.77 -22.34 -2.74
C ARG A 329 -22.93 -23.44 -3.37
N SER A 330 -21.68 -23.14 -3.76
CA SER A 330 -20.80 -24.16 -4.31
C SER A 330 -20.68 -25.37 -3.38
N VAL A 331 -20.87 -26.57 -3.93
CA VAL A 331 -20.75 -27.85 -3.22
C VAL A 331 -19.27 -28.24 -3.04
N SER A 332 -18.35 -27.50 -3.64
CA SER A 332 -16.92 -27.76 -3.52
C SER A 332 -16.50 -27.72 -2.06
N THR A 333 -15.86 -28.77 -1.60
CA THR A 333 -15.23 -28.84 -0.25
C THR A 333 -14.12 -27.84 -0.10
N ASN A 334 -13.55 -27.37 -1.22
CA ASN A 334 -12.37 -26.51 -1.29
C ASN A 334 -12.72 -25.13 -1.86
N LYS A 335 -13.56 -24.38 -1.15
CA LYS A 335 -13.95 -23.03 -1.53
C LYS A 335 -12.78 -22.06 -1.31
N THR A 336 -12.35 -21.40 -2.39
CA THR A 336 -11.29 -20.40 -2.35
C THR A 336 -11.71 -19.14 -3.11
N TYR A 337 -11.11 -17.99 -2.78
CA TYR A 337 -11.39 -16.74 -3.50
C TYR A 337 -10.78 -16.72 -4.92
N ALA A 338 -9.87 -17.62 -5.26
CA ALA A 338 -9.46 -17.82 -6.66
C ALA A 338 -10.65 -18.10 -7.59
N MET A 339 -11.76 -18.60 -7.06
CA MET A 339 -13.03 -18.73 -7.81
C MET A 339 -13.57 -17.40 -8.34
N LEU A 340 -13.10 -16.25 -7.87
CA LEU A 340 -13.45 -14.93 -8.40
C LEU A 340 -12.73 -14.58 -9.72
N GLU A 341 -11.61 -15.23 -10.04
CA GLU A 341 -10.79 -14.88 -11.21
C GLU A 341 -11.59 -14.86 -12.54
N PRO A 342 -12.48 -15.82 -12.83
CA PRO A 342 -13.24 -15.80 -14.07
C PRO A 342 -14.10 -14.53 -14.24
N TYR A 343 -14.58 -13.94 -13.17
CA TYR A 343 -15.38 -12.70 -13.18
C TYR A 343 -14.51 -11.47 -13.29
N LEU A 344 -13.36 -11.44 -12.60
CA LEU A 344 -12.41 -10.31 -12.60
C LEU A 344 -11.75 -10.08 -13.97
N GLN A 345 -11.74 -11.10 -14.82
CA GLN A 345 -11.20 -11.02 -16.17
C GLN A 345 -12.20 -10.45 -17.18
N LYS A 346 -13.46 -10.21 -16.79
CA LYS A 346 -14.49 -9.69 -17.70
C LYS A 346 -14.37 -8.18 -17.84
N GLY A 347 -13.90 -7.73 -19.00
CA GLY A 347 -13.70 -6.31 -19.30
C GLY A 347 -14.99 -5.55 -19.59
N LYS A 348 -16.10 -6.24 -19.87
CA LYS A 348 -17.40 -5.66 -20.21
C LYS A 348 -18.52 -6.24 -19.37
N SER A 349 -19.54 -5.41 -19.08
CA SER A 349 -20.69 -5.84 -18.27
C SER A 349 -21.41 -7.04 -18.84
N ARG A 350 -21.60 -7.10 -20.17
CA ARG A 350 -22.22 -8.27 -20.84
C ARG A 350 -21.48 -9.57 -20.58
N LEU A 351 -20.14 -9.54 -20.70
CA LEU A 351 -19.33 -10.72 -20.45
C LEU A 351 -19.39 -11.15 -18.97
N LEU A 352 -19.54 -10.20 -18.06
CA LEU A 352 -19.76 -10.49 -16.65
C LEU A 352 -21.14 -11.09 -16.40
N GLN A 353 -22.20 -10.53 -17.02
CA GLN A 353 -23.57 -11.06 -16.97
C GLN A 353 -23.64 -12.50 -17.48
N ASP A 354 -23.01 -12.78 -18.63
CA ASP A 354 -22.95 -14.14 -19.19
C ASP A 354 -22.26 -15.13 -18.24
N ALA A 355 -21.13 -14.74 -17.62
CA ALA A 355 -20.44 -15.57 -16.65
C ALA A 355 -21.29 -15.83 -15.39
N ILE A 356 -22.03 -14.82 -14.93
CA ILE A 356 -22.94 -14.96 -13.79
C ILE A 356 -24.12 -15.86 -14.18
N ALA A 357 -24.74 -15.67 -15.36
CA ALA A 357 -25.86 -16.49 -15.83
C ALA A 357 -25.48 -17.97 -15.94
N GLN A 358 -24.28 -18.26 -16.45
CA GLN A 358 -23.77 -19.64 -16.50
C GLN A 358 -23.64 -20.22 -15.08
N THR A 359 -23.12 -19.45 -14.12
CA THR A 359 -22.99 -19.89 -12.74
C THR A 359 -24.34 -20.11 -12.07
N VAL A 360 -25.32 -19.21 -12.31
CA VAL A 360 -26.70 -19.37 -11.83
C VAL A 360 -27.31 -20.67 -12.38
N THR A 361 -27.09 -20.98 -13.64
CA THR A 361 -27.58 -22.23 -14.25
C THR A 361 -27.01 -23.47 -13.55
N VAL A 362 -25.74 -23.46 -13.16
CA VAL A 362 -25.10 -24.55 -12.43
C VAL A 362 -25.70 -24.74 -11.05
N TYR A 363 -25.90 -23.64 -10.30
CA TYR A 363 -26.32 -23.69 -8.88
C TYR A 363 -27.84 -23.48 -8.67
N LYS A 364 -28.67 -23.44 -9.73
CA LYS A 364 -30.12 -23.18 -9.61
C LYS A 364 -30.83 -24.10 -8.61
N HIS A 365 -30.37 -25.33 -8.46
CA HIS A 365 -30.97 -26.31 -7.55
C HIS A 365 -30.55 -26.14 -6.08
N ASP A 366 -29.49 -25.40 -5.83
CA ASP A 366 -28.94 -25.17 -4.49
C ASP A 366 -29.35 -23.81 -3.91
N ILE A 367 -30.23 -23.07 -4.59
CA ILE A 367 -30.76 -21.79 -4.13
C ILE A 367 -31.70 -22.07 -2.96
N ASN A 368 -31.38 -21.55 -1.78
CA ASN A 368 -32.20 -21.74 -0.60
C ASN A 368 -33.54 -21.03 -0.73
N GLN A 369 -34.64 -21.76 -0.51
CA GLN A 369 -36.00 -21.26 -0.64
C GLN A 369 -36.30 -20.01 0.21
N ILE A 370 -35.66 -19.91 1.40
CA ILE A 370 -35.80 -18.76 2.31
C ILE A 370 -35.33 -17.45 1.68
N TYR A 371 -34.29 -17.53 0.86
CA TYR A 371 -33.66 -16.36 0.25
C TYR A 371 -33.98 -16.22 -1.26
N LYS A 372 -34.81 -17.12 -1.81
CA LYS A 372 -35.08 -17.22 -3.23
C LYS A 372 -35.61 -15.92 -3.81
N GLY A 373 -36.60 -15.29 -3.20
CA GLY A 373 -37.16 -14.03 -3.69
C GLY A 373 -36.13 -12.91 -3.78
N ARG A 374 -35.31 -12.74 -2.75
CA ARG A 374 -34.24 -11.73 -2.75
C ARG A 374 -33.17 -12.00 -3.79
N PHE A 375 -32.79 -13.27 -3.94
CA PHE A 375 -31.86 -13.70 -4.96
C PHE A 375 -32.43 -13.42 -6.37
N GLU A 376 -33.69 -13.78 -6.65
CA GLU A 376 -34.34 -13.59 -7.93
C GLU A 376 -34.46 -12.12 -8.32
N PHE A 377 -34.83 -11.24 -7.37
CA PHE A 377 -34.86 -9.80 -7.62
C PHE A 377 -33.47 -9.26 -8.01
N LEU A 378 -32.44 -9.56 -7.22
CA LEU A 378 -31.11 -9.09 -7.53
C LEU A 378 -30.57 -9.70 -8.84
N ALA A 379 -30.77 -11.00 -9.05
CA ALA A 379 -30.33 -11.69 -10.26
C ALA A 379 -31.00 -11.12 -11.52
N SER A 380 -32.32 -10.89 -11.47
CA SER A 380 -33.03 -10.25 -12.55
C SER A 380 -32.45 -8.89 -12.92
N GLN A 381 -32.27 -8.02 -11.92
CA GLN A 381 -31.72 -6.68 -12.13
C GLN A 381 -30.28 -6.69 -12.66
N VAL A 382 -29.43 -7.56 -12.15
CA VAL A 382 -28.05 -7.69 -12.61
C VAL A 382 -27.98 -8.24 -14.03
N LEU A 383 -28.73 -9.31 -14.34
CA LEU A 383 -28.68 -9.98 -15.65
C LEU A 383 -29.35 -9.18 -16.77
N THR A 384 -30.30 -8.32 -16.44
CA THR A 384 -31.00 -7.47 -17.42
C THR A 384 -30.46 -6.03 -17.48
N TYR A 385 -29.44 -5.69 -16.65
CA TYR A 385 -28.90 -4.35 -16.65
C TYR A 385 -28.40 -3.94 -18.03
N GLY A 386 -28.91 -2.82 -18.53
CA GLY A 386 -28.68 -2.36 -19.90
C GLY A 386 -27.30 -1.76 -20.13
N GLY A 387 -26.83 -1.83 -21.39
CA GLY A 387 -25.57 -1.23 -21.80
C GLY A 387 -24.38 -2.21 -21.78
N ASP A 388 -23.33 -1.84 -22.54
CA ASP A 388 -22.05 -2.57 -22.58
C ASP A 388 -20.98 -1.72 -21.92
N ILE A 389 -20.95 -1.73 -20.58
CA ILE A 389 -20.15 -0.85 -19.75
C ILE A 389 -18.75 -1.45 -19.57
N ASP A 390 -17.72 -0.58 -19.55
CA ASP A 390 -16.37 -0.97 -19.18
C ASP A 390 -16.30 -1.31 -17.67
N MET A 391 -15.95 -2.55 -17.38
CA MET A 391 -15.84 -3.03 -15.99
C MET A 391 -14.55 -2.58 -15.28
N LYS A 392 -13.53 -2.15 -16.00
CA LYS A 392 -12.24 -1.79 -15.40
C LYS A 392 -12.35 -0.75 -14.28
N PRO A 393 -13.03 0.40 -14.46
CA PRO A 393 -13.22 1.38 -13.39
C PRO A 393 -14.18 0.88 -12.28
N LEU A 394 -15.00 -0.12 -12.57
CA LEU A 394 -16.04 -0.65 -11.69
C LEU A 394 -15.59 -1.85 -10.85
N LEU A 395 -14.43 -2.45 -11.14
CA LEU A 395 -13.95 -3.64 -10.44
C LEU A 395 -13.79 -3.41 -8.92
N LYS A 396 -13.50 -2.20 -8.48
CA LYS A 396 -13.47 -1.87 -7.06
C LYS A 396 -14.82 -2.05 -6.38
N TYR A 397 -15.91 -1.64 -7.02
CA TYR A 397 -17.27 -1.81 -6.50
C TYR A 397 -17.72 -3.28 -6.54
N PHE A 398 -17.34 -4.00 -7.60
CA PHE A 398 -17.56 -5.44 -7.69
C PHE A 398 -16.87 -6.18 -6.53
N LEU A 399 -15.59 -5.90 -6.27
CA LEU A 399 -14.85 -6.47 -5.16
C LEU A 399 -15.45 -6.07 -3.80
N ALA A 400 -15.89 -4.82 -3.65
CA ALA A 400 -16.59 -4.40 -2.43
C ALA A 400 -17.88 -5.21 -2.21
N GLY A 401 -18.62 -5.49 -3.27
CA GLY A 401 -19.79 -6.36 -3.25
C GLY A 401 -19.43 -7.79 -2.83
N CYS A 402 -18.39 -8.38 -3.42
CA CYS A 402 -17.96 -9.74 -3.11
C CYS A 402 -17.52 -9.92 -1.65
N PHE A 403 -16.86 -8.92 -1.05
CA PHE A 403 -16.26 -9.02 0.28
C PHE A 403 -17.08 -8.34 1.39
N SER A 404 -18.16 -7.65 1.06
CA SER A 404 -19.15 -7.19 2.05
C SER A 404 -20.05 -8.34 2.52
N PRO A 405 -20.66 -8.24 3.70
CA PRO A 405 -21.72 -9.19 4.10
C PRO A 405 -22.77 -9.32 3.01
N CYS A 406 -23.16 -10.55 2.73
CA CYS A 406 -24.12 -10.80 1.65
C CYS A 406 -25.53 -10.35 2.07
N ILE A 407 -26.04 -9.33 1.41
CA ILE A 407 -27.33 -8.69 1.69
C ILE A 407 -28.50 -9.64 1.41
N ILE A 408 -28.32 -10.64 0.52
CA ILE A 408 -29.34 -11.67 0.27
C ILE A 408 -29.71 -12.44 1.55
N TYR A 409 -28.75 -12.60 2.48
CA TYR A 409 -28.97 -13.29 3.77
C TYR A 409 -29.58 -12.41 4.88
N GLU A 410 -29.82 -11.13 4.63
CA GLU A 410 -30.45 -10.28 5.63
C GLU A 410 -31.83 -10.82 6.02
N LYS A 411 -32.07 -11.01 7.31
CA LYS A 411 -33.39 -11.37 7.83
C LYS A 411 -34.35 -10.20 7.64
N THR A 412 -35.55 -10.45 7.14
CA THR A 412 -36.63 -9.48 7.23
C THR A 412 -36.92 -9.27 8.71
N LYS A 413 -36.77 -8.04 9.21
CA LYS A 413 -37.29 -7.73 10.55
C LYS A 413 -38.79 -7.97 10.48
N GLU A 414 -39.29 -9.03 11.08
CA GLU A 414 -40.71 -9.17 11.38
C GLU A 414 -41.08 -7.93 12.19
N ILE A 415 -41.96 -7.11 11.67
CA ILE A 415 -42.65 -6.08 12.45
C ILE A 415 -43.51 -6.87 13.39
N THR A 416 -43.03 -7.13 14.59
CA THR A 416 -43.88 -7.56 15.68
C THR A 416 -44.83 -6.39 16.00
N ASN A 417 -45.96 -6.37 15.30
CA ASN A 417 -47.11 -5.61 15.77
C ASN A 417 -47.55 -6.22 17.06
N ASN A 418 -47.04 -5.69 18.18
CA ASN A 418 -47.70 -5.89 19.46
C ASN A 418 -49.01 -5.12 19.42
N ASN A 419 -50.11 -5.87 19.19
CA ASN A 419 -51.45 -5.44 19.56
C ASN A 419 -51.59 -5.41 21.07
#